data_7ea6a3eee57cc6a26c5fa620006a36ae
#
_entry.id   7ea6a3eee57cc6a26c5fa620006a36ae
#
_cell.length_a   1.000
_cell.length_b   1.000
_cell.length_c   1.000
_cell.angle_alpha   90.00
_cell.angle_beta   90.00
_cell.angle_gamma   90.00
#
_symmetry.space_group_name_H-M   'P 1'
#
loop_
_entity.id
_entity.type
_entity.pdbx_description
1 polymer ?
#
loop_
_entity_poly.entity_id
_entity_poly.type
_entity_poly.pdbx_seq_one_letter_code
_entity_poly.pdbx_strand_id
1 'polypeptide(L)'
;MRFSDLVSLIVANLSRRKGRVLLTAVGVMIGTAAVVTLVSLGAGLQKAATESLWGIGDLSSITVYPTYGGGMGGMAMVGGSQQEQQDAVLLTPTKISEIEALPGVKRVIIQDYLSVGSEIKLDKLTSWGNIQGVSVSDLKEMNLEASQGTTELSMGKIIVGANVNRNFYDPNQRYDQGPIDPPDLMGKILNVTLIKWNAEGTETRRTYRMEVAGVLQETRGDSDYSMYMTLDEITRWNEWGRGQRINREKEGYNQVIVKAESPQIVLDVADQITNLGLQAYTPQSMVQGINSFFTTMQVIFGGIGAISLLVAAIGIANTMTMSILERTREIGIMKAIGATNNNILAIFLGEASGIGFVGGVGGSILGWGVSKLINILSSSYLASQASAQGYMGN
;
A
#
# COMPACT_ATOMS: atom_id res chain seq x y z
N MET A 1 -34.96 42.73 -17.89
CA MET A 1 -33.92 42.30 -18.87
C MET A 1 -34.11 40.83 -19.17
N ARG A 2 -34.01 40.43 -20.44
CA ARG A 2 -33.99 39.00 -20.78
C ARG A 2 -32.64 38.41 -20.38
N PHE A 3 -32.60 37.15 -20.00
CA PHE A 3 -31.35 36.50 -19.55
C PHE A 3 -30.25 36.56 -20.64
N SER A 4 -30.64 36.42 -21.91
CA SER A 4 -29.75 36.55 -23.07
C SER A 4 -29.06 37.92 -23.17
N ASP A 5 -29.81 38.98 -22.86
CA ASP A 5 -29.30 40.37 -22.92
C ASP A 5 -28.27 40.59 -21.80
N LEU A 6 -28.52 40.04 -20.61
CA LEU A 6 -27.63 40.10 -19.47
C LEU A 6 -26.32 39.38 -19.75
N VAL A 7 -26.36 38.19 -20.31
CA VAL A 7 -25.15 37.41 -20.68
C VAL A 7 -24.35 38.13 -21.77
N SER A 8 -25.01 38.64 -22.80
CA SER A 8 -24.34 39.42 -23.85
C SER A 8 -23.62 40.67 -23.31
N LEU A 9 -24.27 41.37 -22.36
CA LEU A 9 -23.71 42.57 -21.72
C LEU A 9 -22.50 42.21 -20.83
N ILE A 10 -22.58 41.10 -20.08
CA ILE A 10 -21.46 40.58 -19.27
C ILE A 10 -20.26 40.25 -20.16
N VAL A 11 -20.47 39.49 -21.25
CA VAL A 11 -19.40 39.12 -22.18
C VAL A 11 -18.76 40.33 -22.83
N ALA A 12 -19.57 41.30 -23.26
CA ALA A 12 -19.09 42.56 -23.83
C ALA A 12 -18.26 43.37 -22.82
N ASN A 13 -18.66 43.42 -21.55
CA ASN A 13 -17.92 44.13 -20.51
C ASN A 13 -16.60 43.44 -20.15
N LEU A 14 -16.60 42.10 -20.04
CA LEU A 14 -15.37 41.30 -19.82
C LEU A 14 -14.36 41.49 -20.95
N SER A 15 -14.85 41.60 -22.21
CA SER A 15 -13.99 41.75 -23.38
C SER A 15 -13.36 43.17 -23.48
N ARG A 16 -13.93 44.18 -22.87
CA ARG A 16 -13.39 45.57 -22.86
C ARG A 16 -12.19 45.76 -21.95
N ARG A 17 -12.05 44.94 -20.87
CA ARG A 17 -10.98 45.06 -19.86
C ARG A 17 -10.15 43.80 -19.71
N LYS A 18 -9.70 43.26 -20.84
CA LYS A 18 -9.01 41.93 -20.96
C LYS A 18 -7.86 41.75 -19.97
N GLY A 19 -7.03 42.79 -19.73
CA GLY A 19 -5.85 42.67 -18.86
C GLY A 19 -6.20 42.35 -17.40
N ARG A 20 -7.20 43.06 -16.85
CA ARG A 20 -7.64 42.90 -15.44
C ARG A 20 -8.38 41.58 -15.25
N VAL A 21 -9.29 41.26 -16.20
CA VAL A 21 -10.03 39.99 -16.20
C VAL A 21 -9.05 38.80 -16.32
N LEU A 22 -8.06 38.90 -17.21
CA LEU A 22 -7.05 37.86 -17.36
C LEU A 22 -6.24 37.65 -16.07
N LEU A 23 -5.77 38.75 -15.43
CA LEU A 23 -4.95 38.65 -14.23
C LEU A 23 -5.71 37.97 -13.06
N THR A 24 -6.97 38.36 -12.87
CA THR A 24 -7.82 37.76 -11.81
C THR A 24 -8.21 36.32 -12.17
N ALA A 25 -8.52 36.01 -13.43
CA ALA A 25 -8.84 34.67 -13.89
C ALA A 25 -7.61 33.72 -13.75
N VAL A 26 -6.39 34.21 -14.00
CA VAL A 26 -5.15 33.45 -13.78
C VAL A 26 -4.99 33.07 -12.31
N GLY A 27 -5.28 33.98 -11.37
CA GLY A 27 -5.26 33.66 -9.93
C GLY A 27 -6.22 32.52 -9.55
N VAL A 28 -7.47 32.59 -10.05
CA VAL A 28 -8.44 31.48 -9.87
C VAL A 28 -7.97 30.20 -10.54
N MET A 29 -7.41 30.32 -11.75
CA MET A 29 -6.92 29.20 -12.54
C MET A 29 -5.79 28.44 -11.85
N ILE A 30 -4.81 29.15 -11.28
CA ILE A 30 -3.71 28.54 -10.50
C ILE A 30 -4.26 27.82 -9.27
N GLY A 31 -5.15 28.46 -8.50
CA GLY A 31 -5.76 27.85 -7.33
C GLY A 31 -6.55 26.58 -7.67
N THR A 32 -7.39 26.64 -8.70
CA THR A 32 -8.18 25.49 -9.15
C THR A 32 -7.28 24.37 -9.72
N ALA A 33 -6.27 24.72 -10.52
CA ALA A 33 -5.33 23.75 -11.08
C ALA A 33 -4.57 22.99 -9.97
N ALA A 34 -4.12 23.70 -8.93
CA ALA A 34 -3.46 23.09 -7.79
C ALA A 34 -4.37 22.08 -7.08
N VAL A 35 -5.63 22.46 -6.80
CA VAL A 35 -6.61 21.55 -6.16
C VAL A 35 -6.84 20.32 -7.02
N VAL A 36 -7.13 20.48 -8.30
CA VAL A 36 -7.40 19.39 -9.22
C VAL A 36 -6.19 18.45 -9.32
N THR A 37 -4.98 19.00 -9.42
CA THR A 37 -3.75 18.18 -9.48
C THR A 37 -3.54 17.38 -8.21
N LEU A 38 -3.67 17.98 -7.03
CA LEU A 38 -3.44 17.33 -5.74
C LEU A 38 -4.49 16.23 -5.46
N VAL A 39 -5.77 16.52 -5.73
CA VAL A 39 -6.85 15.54 -5.55
C VAL A 39 -6.71 14.39 -6.55
N SER A 40 -6.38 14.68 -7.80
CA SER A 40 -6.16 13.67 -8.83
C SER A 40 -4.97 12.77 -8.51
N LEU A 41 -3.87 13.35 -8.03
CA LEU A 41 -2.69 12.58 -7.59
C LEU A 41 -3.04 11.68 -6.40
N GLY A 42 -3.73 12.22 -5.39
CA GLY A 42 -4.16 11.44 -4.22
C GLY A 42 -5.05 10.26 -4.60
N ALA A 43 -6.04 10.48 -5.46
CA ALA A 43 -6.94 9.42 -5.94
C ALA A 43 -6.18 8.38 -6.80
N GLY A 44 -5.23 8.81 -7.62
CA GLY A 44 -4.40 7.92 -8.44
C GLY A 44 -3.51 7.02 -7.58
N LEU A 45 -2.84 7.58 -6.57
CA LEU A 45 -2.00 6.84 -5.64
C LEU A 45 -2.83 5.87 -4.77
N GLN A 46 -4.00 6.30 -4.29
CA GLN A 46 -4.92 5.44 -3.55
C GLN A 46 -5.33 4.23 -4.40
N LYS A 47 -5.71 4.46 -5.65
CA LYS A 47 -6.09 3.40 -6.60
C LYS A 47 -4.92 2.44 -6.83
N ALA A 48 -3.73 2.94 -7.14
CA ALA A 48 -2.54 2.12 -7.35
C ALA A 48 -2.15 1.30 -6.12
N ALA A 49 -2.21 1.91 -4.92
CA ALA A 49 -1.95 1.20 -3.67
C ALA A 49 -2.98 0.10 -3.40
N THR A 50 -4.26 0.36 -3.67
CA THR A 50 -5.32 -0.63 -3.50
C THR A 50 -5.21 -1.75 -4.55
N GLU A 51 -4.93 -1.42 -5.81
CA GLU A 51 -4.76 -2.43 -6.88
C GLU A 51 -3.55 -3.35 -6.64
N SER A 52 -2.48 -2.85 -6.06
CA SER A 52 -1.34 -3.69 -5.67
C SER A 52 -1.67 -4.70 -4.56
N LEU A 53 -2.73 -4.44 -3.76
CA LEU A 53 -3.21 -5.35 -2.72
C LEU A 53 -4.20 -6.41 -3.23
N TRP A 54 -4.78 -6.24 -4.41
CA TRP A 54 -5.77 -7.19 -4.99
C TRP A 54 -5.17 -8.54 -5.40
N GLY A 55 -3.88 -8.78 -5.20
CA GLY A 55 -3.22 -10.09 -5.34
C GLY A 55 -2.82 -10.70 -4.01
N ILE A 56 -3.02 -10.02 -2.90
CA ILE A 56 -2.54 -10.44 -1.57
C ILE A 56 -3.59 -11.33 -0.91
N GLY A 57 -3.54 -12.62 -1.23
CA GLY A 57 -4.05 -13.68 -0.38
C GLY A 57 -5.55 -13.74 -0.17
N ASP A 58 -5.93 -14.69 0.67
CA ASP A 58 -7.30 -14.97 1.07
C ASP A 58 -7.83 -13.86 2.02
N LEU A 59 -8.89 -13.18 1.59
CA LEU A 59 -9.55 -12.10 2.35
C LEU A 59 -10.15 -12.57 3.69
N SER A 60 -10.24 -13.87 3.93
CA SER A 60 -10.67 -14.44 5.20
C SER A 60 -9.52 -14.72 6.16
N SER A 61 -8.28 -14.38 5.79
CA SER A 61 -7.09 -14.65 6.58
C SER A 61 -6.69 -13.46 7.44
N ILE A 62 -6.29 -13.75 8.68
CA ILE A 62 -5.73 -12.80 9.65
C ILE A 62 -4.36 -13.32 10.04
N THR A 63 -3.32 -12.55 9.80
CA THR A 63 -1.97 -12.88 10.26
C THR A 63 -1.76 -12.29 11.64
N VAL A 64 -1.45 -13.14 12.61
CA VAL A 64 -1.31 -12.76 14.01
C VAL A 64 0.13 -12.94 14.47
N TYR A 65 0.67 -11.88 15.08
CA TYR A 65 2.01 -11.86 15.66
C TYR A 65 1.96 -11.63 17.16
N PRO A 66 2.96 -12.12 17.92
CA PRO A 66 3.11 -11.78 19.32
C PRO A 66 3.43 -10.28 19.48
N THR A 67 3.05 -9.72 20.61
CA THR A 67 3.45 -8.37 21.00
C THR A 67 4.66 -8.45 21.93
N TYR A 68 5.78 -7.86 21.52
CA TYR A 68 6.96 -7.77 22.36
C TYR A 68 6.95 -6.43 23.09
N GLY A 69 6.99 -6.45 24.43
CA GLY A 69 7.09 -5.25 25.25
C GLY A 69 8.41 -4.50 25.00
N GLY A 70 8.29 -3.27 24.47
CA GLY A 70 9.45 -2.45 24.11
C GLY A 70 9.54 -2.23 22.60
N GLY A 71 9.05 -1.12 22.13
CA GLY A 71 8.89 -0.76 20.72
C GLY A 71 10.16 -0.91 19.87
N MET A 72 10.30 -2.04 19.25
CA MET A 72 11.22 -2.23 18.14
C MET A 72 10.73 -3.42 17.30
N GLY A 73 9.97 -3.15 16.27
CA GLY A 73 9.57 -4.17 15.31
C GLY A 73 8.23 -3.87 14.64
N GLY A 74 8.15 -2.79 13.94
CA GLY A 74 7.05 -2.46 13.04
C GLY A 74 7.33 -1.08 12.49
N MET A 75 7.34 -0.91 11.18
CA MET A 75 7.35 0.41 10.57
C MET A 75 6.30 1.26 11.29
N ALA A 76 6.74 2.19 12.13
CA ALA A 76 5.90 3.23 12.70
C ALA A 76 5.36 4.04 11.51
N MET A 77 4.16 3.69 11.04
CA MET A 77 3.40 4.60 10.22
C MET A 77 3.14 5.84 11.07
N VAL A 78 3.58 6.97 10.56
CA VAL A 78 3.46 8.31 11.12
C VAL A 78 2.00 8.55 11.52
N GLY A 79 1.75 8.53 12.83
CA GLY A 79 0.42 8.73 13.43
C GLY A 79 0.42 8.21 14.87
N GLY A 80 1.41 8.66 15.67
CA GLY A 80 1.59 8.20 17.04
C GLY A 80 0.48 8.67 17.98
N SER A 81 -0.36 7.75 18.40
CA SER A 81 -0.89 7.75 19.77
C SER A 81 0.16 7.06 20.66
N GLN A 82 0.47 7.65 21.80
CA GLN A 82 1.29 7.05 22.86
C GLN A 82 0.66 5.68 23.21
N GLN A 83 1.27 4.60 22.68
CA GLN A 83 0.92 3.25 23.13
C GLN A 83 1.51 3.10 24.53
N GLU A 84 0.60 2.91 25.50
CA GLU A 84 0.95 2.40 26.82
C GLU A 84 1.86 1.17 26.64
N GLN A 85 2.87 1.03 27.51
CA GLN A 85 3.72 -0.15 27.57
C GLN A 85 2.84 -1.38 27.77
N GLN A 86 2.46 -2.03 26.68
CA GLN A 86 1.77 -3.32 26.75
C GLN A 86 2.78 -4.38 27.14
N ASP A 87 2.43 -5.19 28.13
CA ASP A 87 3.18 -6.37 28.49
C ASP A 87 3.31 -7.31 27.27
N ALA A 88 4.46 -7.97 27.15
CA ALA A 88 4.70 -8.90 26.04
C ALA A 88 3.67 -10.03 26.06
N VAL A 89 2.89 -10.16 24.99
CA VAL A 89 1.92 -11.26 24.81
C VAL A 89 2.44 -12.18 23.72
N LEU A 90 2.79 -13.41 24.11
CA LEU A 90 3.33 -14.43 23.22
C LEU A 90 2.24 -15.34 22.65
N LEU A 91 2.46 -15.89 21.49
CA LEU A 91 1.60 -16.89 20.85
C LEU A 91 1.88 -18.29 21.39
N THR A 92 1.59 -18.48 22.67
CA THR A 92 1.70 -19.79 23.34
C THR A 92 0.58 -20.74 22.90
N PRO A 93 0.72 -22.07 23.04
CA PRO A 93 -0.35 -23.01 22.79
C PRO A 93 -1.65 -22.65 23.51
N THR A 94 -1.56 -22.23 24.77
CA THR A 94 -2.74 -21.74 25.55
C THR A 94 -3.40 -20.55 24.87
N LYS A 95 -2.60 -19.57 24.43
CA LYS A 95 -3.13 -18.36 23.76
C LYS A 95 -3.73 -18.70 22.39
N ILE A 96 -3.17 -19.65 21.66
CA ILE A 96 -3.73 -20.16 20.40
C ILE A 96 -5.11 -20.79 20.64
N SER A 97 -5.27 -21.59 21.70
CA SER A 97 -6.57 -22.17 22.05
C SER A 97 -7.61 -21.11 22.43
N GLU A 98 -7.19 -19.99 23.05
CA GLU A 98 -8.08 -18.85 23.29
C GLU A 98 -8.56 -18.22 21.96
N ILE A 99 -7.65 -18.09 20.98
CA ILE A 99 -8.00 -17.56 19.65
C ILE A 99 -8.95 -18.52 18.92
N GLU A 100 -8.71 -19.82 18.98
CA GLU A 100 -9.58 -20.83 18.37
C GLU A 100 -11.01 -20.83 18.95
N ALA A 101 -11.16 -20.43 20.21
CA ALA A 101 -12.46 -20.33 20.88
C ALA A 101 -13.22 -19.04 20.55
N LEU A 102 -12.63 -18.06 19.85
CA LEU A 102 -13.29 -16.82 19.49
C LEU A 102 -14.43 -17.05 18.48
N PRO A 103 -15.56 -16.35 18.64
CA PRO A 103 -16.65 -16.45 17.66
C PRO A 103 -16.21 -15.95 16.29
N GLY A 104 -16.53 -16.70 15.24
CA GLY A 104 -16.17 -16.38 13.86
C GLY A 104 -14.80 -16.88 13.42
N VAL A 105 -14.03 -17.53 14.30
CA VAL A 105 -12.80 -18.24 13.94
C VAL A 105 -13.13 -19.64 13.42
N LYS A 106 -12.76 -19.92 12.18
CA LYS A 106 -12.90 -21.23 11.56
C LYS A 106 -11.74 -22.17 11.94
N ARG A 107 -10.52 -21.65 11.93
CA ARG A 107 -9.30 -22.41 12.19
C ARG A 107 -8.10 -21.50 12.47
N VAL A 108 -7.16 -21.99 13.27
CA VAL A 108 -5.85 -21.37 13.50
C VAL A 108 -4.77 -22.25 12.89
N ILE A 109 -3.92 -21.69 12.04
CA ILE A 109 -2.82 -22.36 11.36
C ILE A 109 -1.52 -21.85 11.98
N ILE A 110 -0.75 -22.75 12.57
CA ILE A 110 0.54 -22.40 13.18
C ILE A 110 1.60 -22.34 12.08
N GLN A 111 2.31 -21.22 12.02
CA GLN A 111 3.49 -21.05 11.18
C GLN A 111 4.71 -20.74 12.04
N ASP A 112 5.82 -21.38 11.71
CA ASP A 112 7.11 -21.08 12.31
C ASP A 112 8.17 -20.89 11.24
N TYR A 113 9.10 -19.98 11.48
CA TYR A 113 10.16 -19.67 10.53
C TYR A 113 11.47 -20.37 10.92
N LEU A 114 12.27 -20.71 9.91
CA LEU A 114 13.64 -21.12 10.14
C LEU A 114 14.44 -19.92 10.72
N SER A 115 14.82 -20.01 11.98
CA SER A 115 15.56 -18.96 12.70
C SER A 115 17.09 -19.13 12.62
N VAL A 116 17.54 -20.19 11.94
CA VAL A 116 18.96 -20.51 11.73
C VAL A 116 19.38 -20.08 10.34
N GLY A 117 20.60 -19.57 10.21
CA GLY A 117 21.16 -19.27 8.89
C GLY A 117 21.11 -20.50 7.98
N SER A 118 20.66 -20.34 6.74
CA SER A 118 20.55 -21.44 5.80
C SER A 118 21.05 -21.04 4.42
N GLU A 119 21.68 -21.99 3.74
CA GLU A 119 22.09 -21.93 2.34
C GLU A 119 21.43 -23.10 1.60
N ILE A 120 20.78 -22.81 0.48
CA ILE A 120 20.06 -23.80 -0.31
C ILE A 120 20.81 -24.00 -1.62
N LYS A 121 21.20 -25.25 -1.93
CA LYS A 121 21.94 -25.59 -3.15
C LYS A 121 21.17 -26.56 -4.02
N LEU A 122 21.13 -26.25 -5.31
CA LEU A 122 20.74 -27.15 -6.39
C LEU A 122 21.90 -27.22 -7.38
N ASP A 123 22.60 -28.36 -7.39
CA ASP A 123 23.82 -28.58 -8.18
C ASP A 123 24.86 -27.47 -7.88
N LYS A 124 25.16 -26.61 -8.85
CA LYS A 124 26.07 -25.46 -8.72
C LYS A 124 25.39 -24.16 -8.31
N LEU A 125 24.06 -24.14 -8.34
CA LEU A 125 23.27 -22.97 -8.01
C LEU A 125 23.05 -22.87 -6.52
N THR A 126 23.09 -21.63 -6.01
CA THR A 126 22.82 -21.30 -4.61
C THR A 126 21.62 -20.37 -4.51
N SER A 127 20.84 -20.53 -3.48
CA SER A 127 19.72 -19.65 -3.15
C SER A 127 19.64 -19.38 -1.67
N TRP A 128 19.05 -18.26 -1.32
CA TRP A 128 18.62 -17.91 0.02
C TRP A 128 17.10 -17.86 -0.01
N GLY A 129 16.44 -18.53 0.90
CA GLY A 129 14.99 -18.61 0.87
C GLY A 129 14.36 -18.53 2.26
N ASN A 130 13.14 -18.05 2.32
CA ASN A 130 12.31 -18.07 3.51
C ASN A 130 11.72 -19.47 3.67
N ILE A 131 12.24 -20.26 4.62
CA ILE A 131 11.75 -21.60 4.91
C ILE A 131 10.80 -21.52 6.11
N GLN A 132 9.58 -22.04 5.91
CA GLN A 132 8.50 -21.99 6.89
C GLN A 132 8.03 -23.40 7.22
N GLY A 133 7.79 -23.63 8.50
CA GLY A 133 7.16 -24.86 8.99
C GLY A 133 5.67 -24.65 9.19
N VAL A 134 4.89 -25.59 8.64
CA VAL A 134 3.43 -25.61 8.74
C VAL A 134 2.99 -27.03 9.08
N SER A 135 1.86 -27.18 9.80
CA SER A 135 1.28 -28.51 10.01
C SER A 135 0.84 -29.13 8.68
N VAL A 136 0.99 -30.44 8.55
CA VAL A 136 0.63 -31.17 7.32
C VAL A 136 -0.82 -30.96 6.90
N SER A 137 -1.74 -30.86 7.89
CA SER A 137 -3.16 -30.64 7.63
C SER A 137 -3.47 -29.20 7.22
N ASP A 138 -2.59 -28.24 7.53
CA ASP A 138 -2.92 -26.82 7.50
C ASP A 138 -2.52 -26.14 6.19
N LEU A 139 -1.58 -26.73 5.43
CA LEU A 139 -1.18 -26.15 4.14
C LEU A 139 -2.35 -26.08 3.14
N LYS A 140 -3.22 -27.08 3.13
CA LYS A 140 -4.44 -27.10 2.31
C LYS A 140 -5.42 -25.98 2.68
N GLU A 141 -5.49 -25.65 3.96
CA GLU A 141 -6.39 -24.58 4.48
C GLU A 141 -5.85 -23.16 4.17
N MET A 142 -4.60 -23.04 3.75
CA MET A 142 -4.03 -21.77 3.30
C MET A 142 -4.47 -21.39 1.87
N ASN A 143 -5.33 -22.19 1.23
CA ASN A 143 -5.77 -22.00 -0.16
C ASN A 143 -4.61 -21.93 -1.16
N LEU A 144 -3.51 -22.66 -0.88
CA LEU A 144 -2.36 -22.78 -1.77
C LEU A 144 -2.56 -24.01 -2.66
N GLU A 145 -2.64 -23.78 -3.95
CA GLU A 145 -2.76 -24.83 -4.95
C GLU A 145 -1.39 -25.13 -5.57
N ALA A 146 -1.15 -26.40 -5.91
CA ALA A 146 0.04 -26.78 -6.64
C ALA A 146 -0.17 -26.56 -8.15
N SER A 147 0.79 -25.89 -8.80
CA SER A 147 0.89 -25.86 -10.26
C SER A 147 1.50 -27.16 -10.78
N GLN A 148 2.39 -27.76 -9.97
CA GLN A 148 3.04 -29.04 -10.27
C GLN A 148 3.20 -29.85 -8.98
N GLY A 149 3.03 -31.16 -9.03
CA GLY A 149 3.22 -32.05 -7.90
C GLY A 149 2.07 -32.01 -6.90
N THR A 150 2.37 -31.93 -5.60
CA THR A 150 1.40 -32.01 -4.51
C THR A 150 1.63 -30.93 -3.45
N THR A 151 0.56 -30.57 -2.72
CA THR A 151 0.63 -29.73 -1.50
C THR A 151 0.70 -30.59 -0.22
N GLU A 152 0.87 -31.91 -0.32
CA GLU A 152 0.99 -32.79 0.84
C GLU A 152 2.41 -32.75 1.41
N LEU A 153 2.56 -32.17 2.58
CA LEU A 153 3.83 -32.14 3.31
C LEU A 153 4.13 -33.52 3.93
N SER A 154 5.36 -33.93 3.85
CA SER A 154 5.87 -35.07 4.59
C SER A 154 7.34 -34.84 4.93
N MET A 155 7.86 -35.62 5.90
CA MET A 155 9.25 -35.48 6.33
C MET A 155 10.22 -35.67 5.16
N GLY A 156 11.24 -34.84 5.04
CA GLY A 156 12.22 -34.85 3.96
C GLY A 156 11.74 -34.26 2.64
N LYS A 157 10.52 -33.71 2.61
CA LYS A 157 9.96 -33.06 1.44
C LYS A 157 9.73 -31.55 1.69
N ILE A 158 9.85 -30.79 0.62
CA ILE A 158 9.63 -29.35 0.64
C ILE A 158 8.70 -28.95 -0.51
N ILE A 159 7.80 -28.01 -0.26
CA ILE A 159 6.94 -27.39 -1.26
C ILE A 159 7.45 -25.98 -1.48
N VAL A 160 7.61 -25.57 -2.72
CA VAL A 160 8.21 -24.29 -3.07
C VAL A 160 7.20 -23.36 -3.73
N GLY A 161 7.28 -22.09 -3.42
CA GLY A 161 6.48 -21.05 -4.07
C GLY A 161 6.86 -20.86 -5.54
N ALA A 162 5.94 -20.27 -6.32
CA ALA A 162 6.05 -20.14 -7.77
C ALA A 162 7.32 -19.42 -8.25
N ASN A 163 7.82 -18.46 -7.47
CA ASN A 163 8.95 -17.60 -7.85
C ASN A 163 10.25 -17.93 -7.08
N VAL A 164 10.26 -18.99 -6.28
CA VAL A 164 11.47 -19.41 -5.54
C VAL A 164 12.63 -19.73 -6.49
N ASN A 165 12.35 -20.29 -7.66
CA ASN A 165 13.37 -20.63 -8.66
C ASN A 165 14.11 -19.39 -9.20
N ARG A 166 13.53 -18.19 -9.14
CA ARG A 166 14.18 -16.93 -9.57
C ARG A 166 15.24 -16.45 -8.60
N ASN A 167 15.26 -16.98 -7.36
CA ASN A 167 16.24 -16.61 -6.34
C ASN A 167 17.54 -17.44 -6.44
N PHE A 168 17.62 -18.37 -7.38
CA PHE A 168 18.83 -19.17 -7.59
C PHE A 168 19.83 -18.43 -8.47
N TYR A 169 21.08 -18.41 -8.03
CA TYR A 169 22.20 -17.80 -8.75
C TYR A 169 23.43 -18.73 -8.73
N ASP A 170 24.34 -18.57 -9.68
CA ASP A 170 25.63 -19.27 -9.69
C ASP A 170 26.69 -18.37 -9.03
N PRO A 171 27.23 -18.73 -7.84
CA PRO A 171 28.21 -17.91 -7.16
C PRO A 171 29.55 -17.75 -7.92
N ASN A 172 29.79 -18.56 -8.96
CA ASN A 172 30.97 -18.50 -9.81
C ASN A 172 30.70 -17.82 -11.16
N GLN A 173 29.47 -17.33 -11.38
CA GLN A 173 29.12 -16.65 -12.63
C GLN A 173 29.84 -15.30 -12.73
N ARG A 174 30.38 -15.00 -13.91
CA ARG A 174 30.98 -13.70 -14.19
C ARG A 174 29.89 -12.65 -14.40
N TYR A 175 30.18 -11.43 -13.97
CA TYR A 175 29.26 -10.29 -14.03
C TYR A 175 28.74 -9.95 -15.45
N ASP A 176 29.47 -10.38 -16.50
CA ASP A 176 29.16 -10.13 -17.91
C ASP A 176 28.24 -11.17 -18.57
N GLN A 177 27.83 -12.24 -17.87
CA GLN A 177 27.09 -13.37 -18.43
C GLN A 177 25.55 -13.23 -18.40
N GLY A 178 25.00 -12.14 -17.85
CA GLY A 178 23.55 -11.94 -17.72
C GLY A 178 22.88 -12.86 -16.69
N PRO A 179 21.57 -12.71 -16.43
CA PRO A 179 20.84 -13.53 -15.46
C PRO A 179 20.73 -14.99 -15.92
N ILE A 180 20.73 -15.92 -14.96
CA ILE A 180 20.54 -17.35 -15.20
C ILE A 180 19.06 -17.61 -15.46
N ASP A 181 18.77 -18.54 -16.37
CA ASP A 181 17.42 -19.06 -16.55
C ASP A 181 16.96 -19.76 -15.25
N PRO A 182 15.78 -19.43 -14.71
CA PRO A 182 15.28 -20.05 -13.49
C PRO A 182 15.20 -21.56 -13.63
N PRO A 183 15.83 -22.35 -12.72
CA PRO A 183 15.83 -23.81 -12.81
C PRO A 183 14.44 -24.39 -12.58
N ASP A 184 14.14 -25.50 -13.21
CA ASP A 184 12.99 -26.33 -12.84
C ASP A 184 13.29 -27.06 -11.53
N LEU A 185 12.48 -26.81 -10.52
CA LEU A 185 12.66 -27.35 -9.18
C LEU A 185 11.88 -28.64 -8.94
N MET A 186 10.84 -28.94 -9.74
CA MET A 186 9.95 -30.06 -9.47
C MET A 186 10.72 -31.42 -9.45
N GLY A 187 10.55 -32.17 -8.37
CA GLY A 187 11.20 -33.51 -8.18
C GLY A 187 12.71 -33.42 -7.95
N LYS A 188 13.30 -32.23 -7.89
CA LYS A 188 14.73 -32.06 -7.59
C LYS A 188 15.02 -32.17 -6.09
N ILE A 189 16.26 -32.55 -5.78
CA ILE A 189 16.74 -32.60 -4.39
C ILE A 189 17.52 -31.35 -4.10
N LEU A 190 16.99 -30.54 -3.19
CA LEU A 190 17.65 -29.35 -2.65
C LEU A 190 18.52 -29.76 -1.45
N ASN A 191 19.77 -29.33 -1.43
CA ASN A 191 20.65 -29.44 -0.27
C ASN A 191 20.52 -28.19 0.59
N VAL A 192 19.80 -28.31 1.72
CA VAL A 192 19.61 -27.21 2.67
C VAL A 192 20.69 -27.34 3.75
N THR A 193 21.62 -26.40 3.75
CA THR A 193 22.73 -26.37 4.72
C THR A 193 22.40 -25.35 5.79
N LEU A 194 22.19 -25.80 7.01
CA LEU A 194 22.05 -24.96 8.20
C LEU A 194 23.41 -24.49 8.69
N ILE A 195 23.50 -23.24 9.10
CA ILE A 195 24.74 -22.59 9.51
C ILE A 195 24.53 -21.96 10.89
N LYS A 196 25.33 -22.36 11.86
CA LYS A 196 25.36 -21.70 13.17
C LYS A 196 26.77 -21.30 13.54
N TRP A 197 26.88 -20.19 14.26
CA TRP A 197 28.13 -19.64 14.76
C TRP A 197 28.19 -19.85 16.28
N ASN A 198 29.33 -20.37 16.75
CA ASN A 198 29.59 -20.48 18.18
C ASN A 198 30.10 -19.13 18.72
N ALA A 199 30.08 -18.96 20.04
CA ALA A 199 30.62 -17.75 20.69
C ALA A 199 32.10 -17.44 20.33
N GLU A 200 32.86 -18.46 19.94
CA GLU A 200 34.25 -18.37 19.50
C GLU A 200 34.41 -18.02 18.00
N GLY A 201 33.29 -17.74 17.28
CA GLY A 201 33.32 -17.44 15.85
C GLY A 201 33.53 -18.65 14.94
N THR A 202 33.46 -19.87 15.50
CA THR A 202 33.55 -21.10 14.70
C THR A 202 32.22 -21.45 14.06
N GLU A 203 32.23 -21.67 12.76
CA GLU A 203 31.07 -22.06 11.99
C GLU A 203 30.82 -23.58 12.05
N THR A 204 29.59 -23.95 12.34
CA THR A 204 29.16 -25.36 12.27
C THR A 204 28.05 -25.47 11.23
N ARG A 205 28.23 -26.38 10.27
CA ARG A 205 27.30 -26.64 9.17
C ARG A 205 26.64 -27.99 9.29
N ARG A 206 25.37 -28.08 8.93
CA ARG A 206 24.66 -29.36 8.81
C ARG A 206 23.76 -29.34 7.58
N THR A 207 23.95 -30.27 6.67
CA THR A 207 23.22 -30.34 5.40
C THR A 207 22.13 -31.39 5.46
N TYR A 208 20.94 -31.01 4.99
CA TYR A 208 19.79 -31.89 4.82
C TYR A 208 19.41 -31.93 3.33
N ARG A 209 18.99 -33.11 2.89
CA ARG A 209 18.51 -33.33 1.51
C ARG A 209 16.98 -33.28 1.54
N MET A 210 16.40 -32.35 0.79
CA MET A 210 14.95 -32.12 0.72
C MET A 210 14.48 -32.32 -0.71
N GLU A 211 13.52 -33.22 -0.92
CA GLU A 211 12.90 -33.45 -2.23
C GLU A 211 11.80 -32.38 -2.44
N VAL A 212 11.81 -31.70 -3.59
CA VAL A 212 10.73 -30.79 -3.97
C VAL A 212 9.52 -31.62 -4.41
N ALA A 213 8.50 -31.69 -3.56
CA ALA A 213 7.28 -32.46 -3.79
C ALA A 213 6.23 -31.71 -4.58
N GLY A 214 6.28 -30.38 -4.58
CA GLY A 214 5.37 -29.55 -5.32
C GLY A 214 5.87 -28.12 -5.51
N VAL A 215 5.38 -27.49 -6.57
CA VAL A 215 5.55 -26.08 -6.87
C VAL A 215 4.18 -25.43 -6.83
N LEU A 216 4.01 -24.35 -6.07
CA LEU A 216 2.74 -23.67 -5.90
C LEU A 216 2.36 -22.84 -7.15
N GLN A 217 1.09 -22.57 -7.31
CA GLN A 217 0.62 -21.56 -8.26
C GLN A 217 1.01 -20.16 -7.79
N GLU A 218 1.24 -19.26 -8.74
CA GLU A 218 1.53 -17.86 -8.45
C GLU A 218 0.31 -17.18 -7.82
N THR A 219 0.50 -16.66 -6.60
CA THR A 219 -0.53 -15.95 -5.82
C THR A 219 -0.31 -14.45 -5.79
N ARG A 220 0.85 -13.97 -6.28
CA ARG A 220 1.35 -12.59 -6.14
C ARG A 220 1.52 -12.13 -4.69
N GLY A 221 1.73 -13.08 -3.78
CA GLY A 221 1.94 -12.86 -2.36
C GLY A 221 3.28 -13.44 -1.87
N ASP A 222 3.50 -13.34 -0.55
CA ASP A 222 4.74 -13.83 0.10
C ASP A 222 4.94 -15.33 -0.07
N SER A 223 3.86 -16.09 -0.28
CA SER A 223 3.90 -17.53 -0.55
C SER A 223 4.67 -17.88 -1.83
N ASP A 224 4.72 -16.97 -2.82
CA ASP A 224 5.43 -17.21 -4.07
C ASP A 224 6.95 -17.31 -3.90
N TYR A 225 7.48 -16.70 -2.84
CA TYR A 225 8.91 -16.68 -2.50
C TYR A 225 9.26 -17.54 -1.29
N SER A 226 8.28 -18.26 -0.73
CA SER A 226 8.41 -19.06 0.46
C SER A 226 8.57 -20.54 0.13
N MET A 227 9.22 -21.27 1.03
CA MET A 227 9.36 -22.73 0.98
C MET A 227 8.70 -23.31 2.22
N TYR A 228 7.88 -24.35 2.04
CA TYR A 228 7.10 -24.96 3.11
C TYR A 228 7.59 -26.36 3.42
N MET A 229 7.76 -26.65 4.69
CA MET A 229 8.09 -27.97 5.20
C MET A 229 7.28 -28.28 6.46
N THR A 230 7.46 -29.45 7.06
CA THR A 230 6.72 -29.81 8.26
C THR A 230 7.15 -28.99 9.46
N LEU A 231 6.19 -28.61 10.31
CA LEU A 231 6.44 -27.83 11.54
C LEU A 231 7.42 -28.54 12.47
N ASP A 232 7.35 -29.89 12.54
CA ASP A 232 8.25 -30.69 13.37
C ASP A 232 9.70 -30.64 12.89
N GLU A 233 9.94 -30.57 11.57
CA GLU A 233 11.29 -30.46 11.04
C GLU A 233 11.88 -29.07 11.31
N ILE A 234 11.11 -28.00 11.07
CA ILE A 234 11.52 -26.62 11.39
C ILE A 234 11.86 -26.51 12.89
N THR A 235 11.02 -27.05 13.76
CA THR A 235 11.27 -27.02 15.21
C THR A 235 12.60 -27.71 15.55
N ARG A 236 12.85 -28.92 14.99
CA ARG A 236 14.13 -29.61 15.21
C ARG A 236 15.33 -28.86 14.65
N TRP A 237 15.19 -28.20 13.52
CA TRP A 237 16.26 -27.38 12.93
C TRP A 237 16.57 -26.14 13.76
N ASN A 238 15.52 -25.48 14.26
CA ASN A 238 15.65 -24.34 15.16
C ASN A 238 16.28 -24.75 16.51
N GLU A 239 15.89 -25.91 17.07
CA GLU A 239 16.50 -26.46 18.29
C GLU A 239 17.98 -26.78 18.09
N TRP A 240 18.36 -27.37 16.93
CA TRP A 240 19.76 -27.60 16.61
C TRP A 240 20.57 -26.30 16.53
N GLY A 241 19.98 -25.26 15.90
CA GLY A 241 20.61 -23.94 15.80
C GLY A 241 20.85 -23.31 17.15
N ARG A 242 19.85 -23.33 18.02
CA ARG A 242 19.93 -22.78 19.38
C ARG A 242 20.74 -23.64 20.35
N GLY A 243 20.90 -24.93 20.06
CA GLY A 243 21.56 -25.88 20.95
C GLY A 243 20.72 -26.27 22.16
N GLN A 244 19.45 -25.95 22.20
CA GLN A 244 18.50 -26.25 23.28
C GLN A 244 17.11 -26.52 22.72
N ARG A 245 16.29 -27.28 23.47
CA ARG A 245 14.89 -27.53 23.12
C ARG A 245 14.06 -26.26 23.25
N ILE A 246 13.13 -26.08 22.35
CA ILE A 246 12.19 -24.95 22.36
C ILE A 246 11.01 -25.28 23.26
N ASN A 247 10.77 -24.43 24.25
CA ASN A 247 9.58 -24.55 25.11
C ASN A 247 8.50 -23.58 24.60
N ARG A 248 7.53 -24.11 23.84
CA ARG A 248 6.46 -23.32 23.24
C ARG A 248 5.54 -22.64 24.24
N GLU A 249 5.39 -23.17 25.45
CA GLU A 249 4.61 -22.51 26.51
C GLU A 249 5.30 -21.25 27.05
N LYS A 250 6.62 -21.17 26.94
CA LYS A 250 7.39 -20.00 27.38
C LYS A 250 7.78 -19.05 26.26
N GLU A 251 8.04 -19.56 25.09
CA GLU A 251 8.56 -18.78 23.96
C GLU A 251 7.48 -18.47 22.92
N GLY A 252 6.42 -19.28 22.85
CA GLY A 252 5.38 -19.17 21.86
C GLY A 252 5.83 -19.55 20.44
N TYR A 253 4.99 -19.22 19.47
CA TYR A 253 5.28 -19.31 18.04
C TYR A 253 5.51 -17.91 17.46
N ASN A 254 6.18 -17.85 16.31
CA ASN A 254 6.49 -16.59 15.67
C ASN A 254 5.24 -15.94 15.05
N GLN A 255 4.34 -16.77 14.53
CA GLN A 255 3.17 -16.32 13.79
C GLN A 255 2.10 -17.42 13.75
N VAL A 256 0.84 -16.99 13.70
CA VAL A 256 -0.26 -17.86 13.30
C VAL A 256 -1.12 -17.18 12.25
N ILE A 257 -1.73 -17.97 11.36
CA ILE A 257 -2.74 -17.50 10.44
C ILE A 257 -4.10 -17.95 10.97
N VAL A 258 -4.97 -17.01 11.26
CA VAL A 258 -6.34 -17.27 11.69
C VAL A 258 -7.25 -17.16 10.46
N LYS A 259 -8.02 -18.19 10.19
CA LYS A 259 -9.07 -18.20 9.17
C LYS A 259 -10.39 -17.84 9.81
N ALA A 260 -11.01 -16.76 9.35
CA ALA A 260 -12.36 -16.42 9.72
C ALA A 260 -13.37 -17.24 8.89
N GLU A 261 -14.58 -17.42 9.41
CA GLU A 261 -15.64 -18.14 8.70
C GLU A 261 -16.06 -17.45 7.40
N SER A 262 -15.95 -16.13 7.33
CA SER A 262 -16.24 -15.35 6.13
C SER A 262 -15.42 -14.06 6.08
N PRO A 263 -15.17 -13.49 4.87
CA PRO A 263 -14.45 -12.23 4.73
C PRO A 263 -15.14 -11.04 5.41
N GLN A 264 -16.45 -11.09 5.60
CA GLN A 264 -17.23 -9.98 6.17
C GLN A 264 -16.94 -9.74 7.65
N ILE A 265 -16.58 -10.80 8.40
CA ILE A 265 -16.33 -10.73 9.84
C ILE A 265 -14.83 -10.68 10.20
N VAL A 266 -13.95 -10.67 9.20
CA VAL A 266 -12.49 -10.70 9.41
C VAL A 266 -12.01 -9.56 10.30
N LEU A 267 -12.56 -8.36 10.13
CA LEU A 267 -12.17 -7.20 10.93
C LEU A 267 -12.63 -7.34 12.39
N ASP A 268 -13.85 -7.84 12.60
CA ASP A 268 -14.38 -8.07 13.97
C ASP A 268 -13.55 -9.13 14.71
N VAL A 269 -13.13 -10.19 14.00
CA VAL A 269 -12.25 -11.22 14.57
C VAL A 269 -10.86 -10.64 14.83
N ALA A 270 -10.32 -9.83 13.93
CA ALA A 270 -9.03 -9.18 14.13
C ALA A 270 -9.03 -8.23 15.33
N ASP A 271 -10.13 -7.49 15.54
CA ASP A 271 -10.31 -6.63 16.71
C ASP A 271 -10.38 -7.45 18.03
N GLN A 272 -11.08 -8.59 18.01
CA GLN A 272 -11.12 -9.50 19.16
C GLN A 272 -9.71 -10.03 19.51
N ILE A 273 -8.93 -10.43 18.48
CA ILE A 273 -7.53 -10.88 18.66
C ILE A 273 -6.66 -9.75 19.21
N THR A 274 -6.84 -8.53 18.71
CA THR A 274 -6.11 -7.35 19.20
C THR A 274 -6.44 -7.06 20.66
N ASN A 275 -7.69 -7.24 21.08
CA ASN A 275 -8.11 -7.10 22.48
C ASN A 275 -7.48 -8.16 23.41
N LEU A 276 -7.01 -9.29 22.85
CA LEU A 276 -6.20 -10.27 23.60
C LEU A 276 -4.73 -9.84 23.77
N GLY A 277 -4.36 -8.65 23.29
CA GLY A 277 -3.02 -8.09 23.37
C GLY A 277 -2.06 -8.54 22.25
N LEU A 278 -2.56 -9.16 21.20
CA LEU A 278 -1.79 -9.62 20.05
C LEU A 278 -1.90 -8.62 18.88
N GLN A 279 -1.00 -8.73 17.92
CA GLN A 279 -1.06 -7.93 16.69
C GLN A 279 -1.74 -8.73 15.59
N ALA A 280 -2.86 -8.24 15.09
CA ALA A 280 -3.64 -8.86 14.02
C ALA A 280 -3.63 -8.00 12.76
N TYR A 281 -3.17 -8.57 11.65
CA TYR A 281 -3.12 -7.90 10.35
C TYR A 281 -3.99 -8.63 9.35
N THR A 282 -4.79 -7.89 8.61
CA THR A 282 -5.65 -8.43 7.55
C THR A 282 -5.42 -7.66 6.26
N PRO A 283 -5.62 -8.26 5.07
CA PRO A 283 -5.63 -7.49 3.82
C PRO A 283 -6.64 -6.33 3.86
N GLN A 284 -7.80 -6.54 4.50
CA GLN A 284 -8.82 -5.49 4.65
C GLN A 284 -8.36 -4.34 5.54
N SER A 285 -7.68 -4.59 6.66
CA SER A 285 -7.15 -3.53 7.52
C SER A 285 -6.08 -2.70 6.82
N MET A 286 -5.27 -3.32 5.95
CA MET A 286 -4.32 -2.61 5.10
C MET A 286 -5.04 -1.66 4.13
N VAL A 287 -6.08 -2.14 3.44
CA VAL A 287 -6.90 -1.30 2.55
C VAL A 287 -7.55 -0.15 3.31
N GLN A 288 -8.09 -0.40 4.50
CA GLN A 288 -8.65 0.66 5.35
C GLN A 288 -7.60 1.68 5.79
N GLY A 289 -6.41 1.23 6.19
CA GLY A 289 -5.30 2.10 6.55
C GLY A 289 -4.89 3.02 5.38
N ILE A 290 -4.76 2.45 4.18
CA ILE A 290 -4.48 3.20 2.95
C ILE A 290 -5.58 4.22 2.68
N ASN A 291 -6.84 3.81 2.73
CA ASN A 291 -7.98 4.70 2.50
C ASN A 291 -8.03 5.85 3.52
N SER A 292 -7.80 5.56 4.80
CA SER A 292 -7.76 6.57 5.87
C SER A 292 -6.62 7.57 5.66
N PHE A 293 -5.43 7.09 5.28
CA PHE A 293 -4.29 7.94 4.95
C PHE A 293 -4.61 8.88 3.79
N PHE A 294 -5.13 8.36 2.67
CA PHE A 294 -5.46 9.19 1.51
C PHE A 294 -6.62 10.13 1.79
N THR A 295 -7.62 9.72 2.58
CA THR A 295 -8.70 10.62 3.03
C THR A 295 -8.14 11.80 3.82
N THR A 296 -7.23 11.55 4.75
CA THR A 296 -6.55 12.60 5.51
C THR A 296 -5.77 13.53 4.60
N MET A 297 -5.01 12.98 3.63
CA MET A 297 -4.30 13.79 2.63
C MET A 297 -5.26 14.63 1.78
N GLN A 298 -6.40 14.06 1.36
CA GLN A 298 -7.42 14.80 0.61
C GLN A 298 -8.00 15.97 1.41
N VAL A 299 -8.24 15.81 2.71
CA VAL A 299 -8.70 16.88 3.59
C VAL A 299 -7.66 18.01 3.69
N ILE A 300 -6.37 17.65 3.87
CA ILE A 300 -5.27 18.61 3.92
C ILE A 300 -5.16 19.36 2.58
N PHE A 301 -5.14 18.66 1.46
CA PHE A 301 -5.04 19.26 0.13
C PHE A 301 -6.29 20.10 -0.21
N GLY A 302 -7.47 19.62 0.19
CA GLY A 302 -8.72 20.37 0.07
C GLY A 302 -8.69 21.68 0.88
N GLY A 303 -8.13 21.64 2.09
CA GLY A 303 -7.93 22.82 2.93
C GLY A 303 -7.00 23.86 2.28
N ILE A 304 -5.85 23.42 1.75
CA ILE A 304 -4.92 24.29 1.02
C ILE A 304 -5.61 24.88 -0.21
N GLY A 305 -6.38 24.07 -0.93
CA GLY A 305 -7.16 24.51 -2.07
C GLY A 305 -8.22 25.54 -1.72
N ALA A 306 -8.93 25.34 -0.61
CA ALA A 306 -9.94 26.27 -0.11
C ALA A 306 -9.32 27.64 0.23
N ILE A 307 -8.14 27.67 0.86
CA ILE A 307 -7.39 28.90 1.13
C ILE A 307 -7.02 29.60 -0.18
N SER A 308 -6.52 28.87 -1.17
CA SER A 308 -6.16 29.41 -2.49
C SER A 308 -7.37 30.02 -3.20
N LEU A 309 -8.53 29.36 -3.15
CA LEU A 309 -9.78 29.89 -3.73
C LEU A 309 -10.29 31.09 -2.95
N LEU A 310 -10.12 31.14 -1.64
CA LEU A 310 -10.48 32.32 -0.82
C LEU A 310 -9.64 33.53 -1.20
N VAL A 311 -8.32 33.39 -1.38
CA VAL A 311 -7.43 34.42 -1.86
C VAL A 311 -7.88 34.93 -3.25
N ALA A 312 -8.22 34.03 -4.14
CA ALA A 312 -8.74 34.35 -5.47
C ALA A 312 -10.06 35.11 -5.38
N ALA A 313 -10.98 34.71 -4.48
CA ALA A 313 -12.26 35.41 -4.26
C ALA A 313 -12.05 36.85 -3.75
N ILE A 314 -11.09 37.05 -2.83
CA ILE A 314 -10.73 38.40 -2.35
C ILE A 314 -10.16 39.23 -3.52
N GLY A 315 -9.34 38.63 -4.38
CA GLY A 315 -8.83 39.28 -5.58
C GLY A 315 -9.92 39.70 -6.55
N ILE A 316 -10.94 38.86 -6.77
CA ILE A 316 -12.11 39.18 -7.58
C ILE A 316 -12.89 40.34 -6.92
N ALA A 317 -13.18 40.25 -5.62
CA ALA A 317 -13.90 41.28 -4.89
C ALA A 317 -13.22 42.65 -4.97
N ASN A 318 -11.91 42.72 -4.78
CA ASN A 318 -11.11 43.93 -4.89
C ASN A 318 -11.17 44.51 -6.32
N THR A 319 -11.03 43.64 -7.34
CA THR A 319 -11.13 44.03 -8.75
C THR A 319 -12.52 44.57 -9.09
N MET A 320 -13.61 43.96 -8.57
CA MET A 320 -14.98 44.39 -8.79
C MET A 320 -15.26 45.75 -8.10
N THR A 321 -14.77 45.94 -6.87
CA THR A 321 -14.90 47.20 -6.16
C THR A 321 -14.28 48.36 -6.95
N MET A 322 -13.07 48.16 -7.48
CA MET A 322 -12.42 49.17 -8.33
C MET A 322 -13.19 49.39 -9.64
N SER A 323 -13.74 48.32 -10.25
CA SER A 323 -14.57 48.45 -11.46
C SER A 323 -15.84 49.25 -11.23
N ILE A 324 -16.49 49.09 -10.07
CA ILE A 324 -17.68 49.87 -9.66
C ILE A 324 -17.34 51.35 -9.52
N LEU A 325 -16.22 51.64 -8.84
CA LEU A 325 -15.77 53.04 -8.64
C LEU A 325 -15.44 53.73 -9.97
N GLU A 326 -14.81 53.05 -10.91
CA GLU A 326 -14.52 53.59 -12.23
C GLU A 326 -15.75 53.80 -13.10
N ARG A 327 -16.87 53.09 -12.88
CA ARG A 327 -18.10 53.13 -13.65
C ARG A 327 -19.26 53.88 -12.93
N THR A 328 -18.98 54.70 -11.93
CA THR A 328 -20.02 55.37 -11.15
C THR A 328 -20.94 56.23 -12.02
N ARG A 329 -20.41 56.90 -13.07
CA ARG A 329 -21.19 57.67 -14.03
C ARG A 329 -22.13 56.78 -14.87
N GLU A 330 -21.67 55.66 -15.34
CA GLU A 330 -22.50 54.70 -16.11
C GLU A 330 -23.63 54.15 -15.23
N ILE A 331 -23.31 53.80 -13.97
CA ILE A 331 -24.29 53.37 -12.98
C ILE A 331 -25.36 54.46 -12.72
N GLY A 332 -24.94 55.73 -12.63
CA GLY A 332 -25.84 56.88 -12.48
C GLY A 332 -26.80 57.03 -13.65
N ILE A 333 -26.31 56.86 -14.89
CA ILE A 333 -27.15 56.90 -16.10
C ILE A 333 -28.14 55.71 -16.10
N MET A 334 -27.70 54.50 -15.81
CA MET A 334 -28.58 53.35 -15.70
C MET A 334 -29.69 53.52 -14.68
N LYS A 335 -29.40 54.13 -13.53
CA LYS A 335 -30.39 54.47 -12.52
C LYS A 335 -31.37 55.56 -12.99
N ALA A 336 -30.91 56.57 -13.71
CA ALA A 336 -31.74 57.64 -14.24
C ALA A 336 -32.76 57.15 -15.28
N ILE A 337 -32.43 56.08 -16.02
CA ILE A 337 -33.35 55.41 -16.98
C ILE A 337 -34.17 54.28 -16.35
N GLY A 338 -34.12 54.11 -14.99
CA GLY A 338 -35.01 53.24 -14.26
C GLY A 338 -34.43 51.87 -13.89
N ALA A 339 -33.12 51.64 -13.97
CA ALA A 339 -32.50 50.39 -13.50
C ALA A 339 -32.58 50.32 -11.96
N THR A 340 -33.06 49.16 -11.47
CA THR A 340 -33.11 48.86 -10.03
C THR A 340 -31.74 48.46 -9.49
N ASN A 341 -31.52 48.58 -8.16
CA ASN A 341 -30.29 48.16 -7.52
C ASN A 341 -29.98 46.67 -7.80
N ASN A 342 -31.03 45.81 -7.87
CA ASN A 342 -30.90 44.42 -8.16
C ASN A 342 -30.39 44.14 -9.59
N ASN A 343 -30.81 44.96 -10.57
CA ASN A 343 -30.32 44.84 -11.95
C ASN A 343 -28.84 45.18 -12.04
N ILE A 344 -28.42 46.23 -11.32
CA ILE A 344 -27.01 46.64 -11.27
C ILE A 344 -26.17 45.58 -10.56
N LEU A 345 -26.66 45.07 -9.42
CA LEU A 345 -26.01 44.01 -8.68
C LEU A 345 -25.84 42.73 -9.54
N ALA A 346 -26.89 42.34 -10.29
CA ALA A 346 -26.87 41.20 -11.17
C ALA A 346 -25.81 41.31 -12.28
N ILE A 347 -25.56 42.51 -12.81
CA ILE A 347 -24.51 42.73 -13.81
C ILE A 347 -23.12 42.49 -13.20
N PHE A 348 -22.81 43.11 -12.06
CA PHE A 348 -21.50 42.97 -11.43
C PHE A 348 -21.24 41.54 -10.87
N LEU A 349 -22.30 40.95 -10.30
CA LEU A 349 -22.22 39.55 -9.83
C LEU A 349 -22.03 38.59 -11.01
N GLY A 350 -22.68 38.85 -12.14
CA GLY A 350 -22.48 38.10 -13.37
C GLY A 350 -21.08 38.23 -13.96
N GLU A 351 -20.50 39.50 -13.93
CA GLU A 351 -19.10 39.69 -14.33
C GLU A 351 -18.13 38.91 -13.41
N ALA A 352 -18.33 38.95 -12.08
CA ALA A 352 -17.52 38.19 -11.12
C ALA A 352 -17.64 36.68 -11.34
N SER A 353 -18.87 36.18 -11.55
CA SER A 353 -19.15 34.77 -11.85
C SER A 353 -18.50 34.33 -13.15
N GLY A 354 -18.52 35.21 -14.18
CA GLY A 354 -17.86 34.94 -15.46
C GLY A 354 -16.33 34.78 -15.30
N ILE A 355 -15.68 35.58 -14.49
CA ILE A 355 -14.25 35.49 -14.19
C ILE A 355 -13.97 34.16 -13.46
N GLY A 356 -14.78 33.86 -12.43
CA GLY A 356 -14.66 32.61 -11.67
C GLY A 356 -14.84 31.35 -12.56
N PHE A 357 -15.82 31.41 -13.46
CA PHE A 357 -16.10 30.31 -14.41
C PHE A 357 -14.93 30.08 -15.38
N VAL A 358 -14.42 31.13 -16.00
CA VAL A 358 -13.26 31.02 -16.93
C VAL A 358 -12.02 30.53 -16.19
N GLY A 359 -11.74 31.06 -14.98
CA GLY A 359 -10.65 30.62 -14.14
C GLY A 359 -10.80 29.16 -13.69
N GLY A 360 -12.00 28.78 -13.26
CA GLY A 360 -12.31 27.41 -12.81
C GLY A 360 -12.18 26.36 -13.92
N VAL A 361 -12.77 26.61 -15.09
CA VAL A 361 -12.67 25.72 -16.26
C VAL A 361 -11.21 25.65 -16.75
N GLY A 362 -10.55 26.80 -16.91
CA GLY A 362 -9.15 26.86 -17.31
C GLY A 362 -8.24 26.15 -16.33
N GLY A 363 -8.46 26.34 -15.02
CA GLY A 363 -7.72 25.66 -13.95
C GLY A 363 -7.94 24.16 -13.94
N SER A 364 -9.17 23.68 -14.18
CA SER A 364 -9.48 22.25 -14.28
C SER A 364 -8.75 21.59 -15.46
N ILE A 365 -8.74 22.25 -16.62
CA ILE A 365 -8.03 21.74 -17.81
C ILE A 365 -6.53 21.71 -17.56
N LEU A 366 -5.96 22.76 -16.98
CA LEU A 366 -4.54 22.80 -16.64
C LEU A 366 -4.17 21.74 -15.58
N GLY A 367 -4.96 21.62 -14.52
CA GLY A 367 -4.75 20.61 -13.46
C GLY A 367 -4.80 19.18 -14.01
N TRP A 368 -5.75 18.89 -14.88
CA TRP A 368 -5.82 17.61 -15.57
C TRP A 368 -4.60 17.37 -16.48
N GLY A 369 -4.17 18.38 -17.22
CA GLY A 369 -2.97 18.31 -18.08
C GLY A 369 -1.70 18.05 -17.28
N VAL A 370 -1.52 18.76 -16.16
CA VAL A 370 -0.39 18.56 -15.22
C VAL A 370 -0.42 17.17 -14.62
N SER A 371 -1.60 16.68 -14.17
CA SER A 371 -1.74 15.32 -13.65
C SER A 371 -1.36 14.26 -14.68
N LYS A 372 -1.77 14.41 -15.93
CA LYS A 372 -1.34 13.52 -17.01
C LYS A 372 0.17 13.55 -17.26
N LEU A 373 0.76 14.74 -17.26
CA LEU A 373 2.20 14.91 -17.43
C LEU A 373 2.99 14.23 -16.32
N ILE A 374 2.57 14.41 -15.05
CA ILE A 374 3.18 13.74 -13.90
C ILE A 374 3.09 12.21 -14.06
N ASN A 375 1.94 11.68 -14.49
CA ASN A 375 1.76 10.24 -14.69
C ASN A 375 2.70 9.68 -15.76
N ILE A 376 2.86 10.38 -16.88
CA ILE A 376 3.78 9.97 -17.95
C ILE A 376 5.23 10.00 -17.47
N LEU A 377 5.63 11.05 -16.76
CA LEU A 377 6.99 11.18 -16.24
C LEU A 377 7.28 10.12 -15.16
N SER A 378 6.33 9.87 -14.25
CA SER A 378 6.51 8.87 -13.20
C SER A 378 6.59 7.45 -13.77
N SER A 379 5.78 7.11 -14.78
CA SER A 379 5.86 5.79 -15.43
C SER A 379 7.18 5.58 -16.16
N SER A 380 7.70 6.61 -16.83
CA SER A 380 9.00 6.56 -17.50
C SER A 380 10.16 6.44 -16.50
N TYR A 381 10.08 7.15 -15.37
CA TYR A 381 11.09 7.09 -14.31
C TYR A 381 11.10 5.74 -13.61
N LEU A 382 9.92 5.18 -13.29
CA LEU A 382 9.79 3.85 -12.69
C LEU A 382 10.26 2.74 -13.64
N ALA A 383 9.95 2.85 -14.92
CA ALA A 383 10.45 1.91 -15.93
C ALA A 383 11.98 1.96 -16.06
N SER A 384 12.58 3.15 -15.96
CA SER A 384 14.04 3.29 -15.97
C SER A 384 14.71 2.77 -14.71
N GLN A 385 14.09 2.93 -13.54
CA GLN A 385 14.58 2.36 -12.29
C GLN A 385 14.44 0.82 -12.24
N ALA A 386 13.32 0.27 -12.74
CA ALA A 386 13.15 -1.16 -12.84
C ALA A 386 14.20 -1.80 -13.74
N SER A 387 14.56 -1.16 -14.86
CA SER A 387 15.68 -1.60 -15.70
C SER A 387 17.05 -1.40 -15.04
N ALA A 388 17.24 -0.36 -14.23
CA ALA A 388 18.49 -0.13 -13.50
C ALA A 388 18.66 -1.07 -12.30
N GLN A 389 17.58 -1.43 -11.59
CA GLN A 389 17.61 -2.42 -10.52
C GLN A 389 17.79 -3.85 -11.06
N GLY A 390 17.28 -4.16 -12.23
CA GLY A 390 17.62 -5.40 -12.95
C GLY A 390 19.11 -5.49 -13.30
N TYR A 391 19.84 -4.34 -13.40
CA TYR A 391 21.29 -4.30 -13.58
C TYR A 391 22.11 -4.27 -12.28
N MET A 392 21.50 -3.91 -11.13
CA MET A 392 22.19 -3.90 -9.82
C MET A 392 21.89 -5.13 -8.96
N GLY A 393 21.01 -6.02 -9.40
CA GLY A 393 20.68 -7.29 -8.77
C GLY A 393 21.44 -8.49 -9.33
N ASN A 394 22.52 -8.24 -10.04
CA ASN A 394 23.44 -9.24 -10.56
C ASN A 394 24.78 -9.18 -9.85
#